data_069b877f0c242de5dac0b5d3c4634ff3
#
_entry.id   069b877f0c242de5dac0b5d3c4634ff3
#
_cell.length_a   1.000
_cell.length_b   1.000
_cell.length_c   1.000
_cell.angle_alpha   90.00
_cell.angle_beta   90.00
_cell.angle_gamma   90.00
#
_symmetry.space_group_name_H-M   'P 1'
#
loop_
_entity.id
_entity.type
_entity.pdbx_description
1 polymer ?
#
loop_
_entity_poly.entity_id
_entity_poly.type
_entity_poly.pdbx_seq_one_letter_code
_entity_poly.pdbx_strand_id
1 'polypeptide(L)'
;MAFFEELGVPLKTERGNRVFPQSDRSFDVSGALKRRLDRLKVRWAHDRAVSIETEEGAVTGVRGEKDTYPAEAVVLATGGVSYPATGSTGDGYRMAAQLGHEIVPPHGSLVPLVSEDEACRQMQGLALKNVELTVLNRKGKAIFREFGEMLFTHFGAVSYTHLRAHETLATLVC
;
A
#
# COMPACT_ATOMS: atom_id res chain seq x y z
N MET A 1 -0.81 15.91 8.53
CA MET A 1 0.52 16.32 9.00
C MET A 1 0.47 16.68 10.48
N ALA A 2 -0.40 17.58 10.93
CA ALA A 2 -0.50 18.00 12.33
C ALA A 2 -0.45 16.86 13.37
N PHE A 3 -1.17 15.78 13.15
CA PHE A 3 -1.19 14.63 14.07
C PHE A 3 0.22 14.06 14.40
N PHE A 4 1.10 13.90 13.40
CA PHE A 4 2.45 13.38 13.66
C PHE A 4 3.37 14.44 14.26
N GLU A 5 3.18 15.70 13.91
CA GLU A 5 3.92 16.82 14.51
C GLU A 5 3.57 16.99 15.99
N GLU A 6 2.29 16.82 16.38
CA GLU A 6 1.85 16.74 17.77
C GLU A 6 2.45 15.53 18.53
N LEU A 7 2.75 14.43 17.82
CA LEU A 7 3.45 13.29 18.38
C LEU A 7 4.97 13.48 18.47
N GLY A 8 5.48 14.65 18.06
CA GLY A 8 6.90 14.98 18.09
C GLY A 8 7.69 14.42 16.92
N VAL A 9 7.04 14.18 15.77
CA VAL A 9 7.69 13.78 14.52
C VAL A 9 7.65 14.96 13.54
N PRO A 10 8.74 15.74 13.41
CA PRO A 10 8.82 16.77 12.39
C PRO A 10 8.75 16.17 11.00
N LEU A 11 7.93 16.78 10.13
CA LEU A 11 7.69 16.29 8.79
C LEU A 11 8.29 17.22 7.73
N LYS A 12 8.62 16.66 6.57
CA LYS A 12 8.95 17.38 5.34
C LYS A 12 8.07 16.88 4.21
N THR A 13 7.73 17.78 3.29
CA THR A 13 7.01 17.44 2.07
C THR A 13 7.99 17.50 0.90
N GLU A 14 8.11 16.40 0.20
CA GLU A 14 8.90 16.27 -1.00
C GLU A 14 8.04 16.40 -2.26
N ARG A 15 8.68 16.37 -3.42
CA ARG A 15 8.01 16.41 -4.73
C ARG A 15 6.91 15.34 -4.81
N GLY A 16 5.80 15.69 -5.46
CA GLY A 16 4.63 14.82 -5.59
C GLY A 16 3.80 14.74 -4.30
N ASN A 17 3.91 15.73 -3.41
CA ASN A 17 3.22 15.78 -2.12
C ASN A 17 3.52 14.57 -1.21
N ARG A 18 4.68 13.95 -1.39
CA ARG A 18 5.13 12.86 -0.52
C ARG A 18 5.61 13.43 0.81
N VAL A 19 5.06 12.93 1.90
CA VAL A 19 5.41 13.38 3.24
C VAL A 19 6.29 12.34 3.93
N PHE A 20 7.42 12.81 4.45
CA PHE A 20 8.40 11.99 5.18
C PHE A 20 8.77 12.64 6.51
N PRO A 21 9.25 11.87 7.51
CA PRO A 21 9.89 12.46 8.67
C PRO A 21 11.17 13.20 8.24
N GLN A 22 11.48 14.32 8.86
CA GLN A 22 12.71 15.07 8.55
C GLN A 22 14.00 14.24 8.75
N SER A 23 13.94 13.25 9.62
CA SER A 23 15.03 12.31 9.89
C SER A 23 15.26 11.25 8.81
N ASP A 24 14.34 11.10 7.84
CA ASP A 24 14.27 10.02 6.85
C ASP A 24 14.19 8.60 7.47
N ARG A 25 13.83 8.50 8.76
CA ARG A 25 13.73 7.23 9.49
C ARG A 25 12.27 6.84 9.70
N SER A 26 11.83 5.77 9.07
CA SER A 26 10.46 5.24 9.25
C SER A 26 10.16 4.85 10.71
N PHE A 27 11.19 4.44 11.46
CA PHE A 27 11.06 4.09 12.88
C PHE A 27 10.65 5.27 13.76
N ASP A 28 10.91 6.49 13.40
CA ASP A 28 10.47 7.66 14.18
C ASP A 28 8.95 7.78 14.13
N VAL A 29 8.34 7.48 12.98
CA VAL A 29 6.89 7.45 12.79
C VAL A 29 6.25 6.31 13.59
N SER A 30 6.72 5.08 13.39
CA SER A 30 6.16 3.90 14.09
C SER A 30 6.41 3.96 15.59
N GLY A 31 7.57 4.47 16.02
CA GLY A 31 7.90 4.66 17.42
C GLY A 31 7.03 5.72 18.10
N ALA A 32 6.68 6.80 17.39
CA ALA A 32 5.78 7.83 17.92
C ALA A 32 4.36 7.27 18.12
N LEU A 33 3.85 6.49 17.17
CA LEU A 33 2.57 5.79 17.30
C LEU A 33 2.58 4.82 18.48
N LYS A 34 3.64 4.01 18.61
CA LYS A 34 3.77 3.07 19.73
C LYS A 34 3.76 3.81 21.08
N ARG A 35 4.56 4.85 21.22
CA ARG A 35 4.56 5.67 22.46
C ARG A 35 3.18 6.27 22.77
N ARG A 36 2.43 6.66 21.75
CA ARG A 36 1.06 7.17 21.93
C ARG A 36 0.14 6.09 22.46
N LEU A 37 0.19 4.89 21.89
CA LEU A 37 -0.61 3.75 22.33
C LEU A 37 -0.27 3.32 23.76
N ASP A 38 1.02 3.31 24.11
CA ASP A 38 1.48 3.00 25.48
C ASP A 38 0.96 4.03 26.51
N ARG A 39 0.98 5.34 26.15
CA ARG A 39 0.40 6.39 27.01
C ARG A 39 -1.11 6.23 27.19
N LEU A 40 -1.80 5.75 26.16
CA LEU A 40 -3.24 5.46 26.19
C LEU A 40 -3.56 4.11 26.87
N LYS A 41 -2.53 3.39 27.34
CA LYS A 41 -2.65 2.06 27.96
C LYS A 41 -3.37 1.04 27.08
N VAL A 42 -3.20 1.15 25.73
CA VAL A 42 -3.71 0.16 24.79
C VAL A 42 -3.00 -1.16 25.00
N ARG A 43 -3.77 -2.23 25.17
CA ARG A 43 -3.20 -3.58 25.31
C ARG A 43 -2.86 -4.15 23.95
N TRP A 44 -1.69 -4.73 23.82
CA TRP A 44 -1.22 -5.42 22.63
C TRP A 44 -1.50 -6.90 22.73
N ALA A 45 -2.07 -7.49 21.70
CA ALA A 45 -2.17 -8.94 21.53
C ALA A 45 -1.37 -9.35 20.30
N HIS A 46 -0.43 -10.26 20.46
CA HIS A 46 0.35 -10.84 19.37
C HIS A 46 -0.33 -12.11 18.88
N ASP A 47 -1.40 -11.91 18.12
CA ASP A 47 -2.21 -12.97 17.58
C ASP A 47 -2.69 -12.58 16.17
N ARG A 48 -3.07 -13.58 15.38
CA ARG A 48 -3.66 -13.36 14.06
C ARG A 48 -5.18 -13.49 14.17
N ALA A 49 -5.87 -12.41 13.83
CA ALA A 49 -7.33 -12.41 13.79
C ALA A 49 -7.84 -13.35 12.67
N VAL A 50 -8.75 -14.22 13.02
CA VAL A 50 -9.35 -15.22 12.11
C VAL A 50 -10.76 -14.83 11.71
N SER A 51 -11.59 -14.39 12.67
CA SER A 51 -12.97 -13.97 12.44
C SER A 51 -13.39 -12.90 13.43
N ILE A 52 -14.43 -12.16 13.05
CA ILE A 52 -15.17 -11.29 13.96
C ILE A 52 -16.39 -12.08 14.41
N GLU A 53 -16.55 -12.22 15.73
CA GLU A 53 -17.66 -12.97 16.32
C GLU A 53 -18.87 -12.05 16.48
N THR A 54 -20.04 -12.58 16.14
CA THR A 54 -21.32 -11.86 16.28
C THR A 54 -22.38 -12.76 16.86
N GLU A 55 -23.28 -12.19 17.65
CA GLU A 55 -24.45 -12.86 18.20
C GLU A 55 -25.66 -11.93 18.02
N GLU A 56 -26.76 -12.46 17.47
CA GLU A 56 -27.98 -11.69 17.16
C GLU A 56 -27.72 -10.41 16.33
N GLY A 57 -26.69 -10.41 15.47
CA GLY A 57 -26.34 -9.27 14.64
C GLY A 57 -25.44 -8.21 15.33
N ALA A 58 -25.10 -8.39 16.59
CA ALA A 58 -24.17 -7.53 17.32
C ALA A 58 -22.78 -8.16 17.40
N VAL A 59 -21.73 -7.32 17.34
CA VAL A 59 -20.35 -7.75 17.53
C VAL A 59 -20.15 -8.17 18.99
N THR A 60 -19.55 -9.34 19.21
CA THR A 60 -19.20 -9.85 20.55
C THR A 60 -17.69 -9.98 20.76
N GLY A 61 -16.90 -9.95 19.69
CA GLY A 61 -15.46 -10.01 19.82
C GLY A 61 -14.72 -10.36 18.55
N VAL A 62 -13.43 -10.69 18.72
CA VAL A 62 -12.54 -11.17 17.65
C VAL A 62 -11.96 -12.50 18.08
N ARG A 63 -12.06 -13.50 17.23
CA ARG A 63 -11.37 -14.78 17.39
C ARG A 63 -10.02 -14.73 16.69
N GLY A 64 -8.96 -14.94 17.45
CA GLY A 64 -7.61 -15.14 16.95
C GLY A 64 -7.28 -16.63 16.74
N GLU A 65 -6.05 -16.91 16.32
CA GLU A 65 -5.51 -18.28 16.24
C GLU A 65 -5.27 -18.89 17.64
N LYS A 66 -4.96 -18.04 18.63
CA LYS A 66 -4.58 -18.45 19.99
C LYS A 66 -5.71 -18.22 21.00
N ASP A 67 -6.34 -17.05 20.94
CA ASP A 67 -7.30 -16.59 21.93
C ASP A 67 -8.53 -15.93 21.30
N THR A 68 -9.56 -15.72 22.12
CA THR A 68 -10.73 -14.91 21.77
C THR A 68 -10.71 -13.62 22.57
N TYR A 69 -10.93 -12.51 21.91
CA TYR A 69 -10.88 -11.14 22.45
C TYR A 69 -12.30 -10.55 22.48
N PRO A 70 -12.98 -10.53 23.62
CA PRO A 70 -14.29 -9.93 23.74
C PRO A 70 -14.26 -8.43 23.44
N ALA A 71 -15.18 -7.94 22.64
CA ALA A 71 -15.31 -6.53 22.28
C ALA A 71 -16.72 -6.18 21.84
N GLU A 72 -17.23 -5.02 22.21
CA GLU A 72 -18.51 -4.47 21.77
C GLU A 72 -18.41 -3.80 20.38
N ALA A 73 -17.21 -3.46 19.96
CA ALA A 73 -16.94 -2.86 18.66
C ALA A 73 -15.55 -3.27 18.15
N VAL A 74 -15.42 -3.44 16.84
CA VAL A 74 -14.18 -3.83 16.17
C VAL A 74 -13.87 -2.86 15.04
N VAL A 75 -12.64 -2.35 15.02
CA VAL A 75 -12.12 -1.58 13.89
C VAL A 75 -11.26 -2.50 13.02
N LEU A 76 -11.72 -2.77 11.80
CA LEU A 76 -11.02 -3.60 10.83
C LEU A 76 -9.99 -2.76 10.07
N ALA A 77 -8.74 -2.83 10.49
CA ALA A 77 -7.63 -2.03 9.98
C ALA A 77 -6.42 -2.89 9.55
N THR A 78 -6.67 -4.02 8.91
CA THR A 78 -5.69 -5.07 8.56
C THR A 78 -4.87 -4.77 7.31
N GLY A 79 -5.06 -3.61 6.70
CA GLY A 79 -4.44 -3.27 5.42
C GLY A 79 -5.14 -3.95 4.23
N GLY A 80 -4.50 -3.85 3.06
CA GLY A 80 -5.04 -4.38 1.80
C GLY A 80 -4.39 -5.68 1.35
N VAL A 81 -4.08 -5.76 0.04
CA VAL A 81 -3.46 -6.94 -0.61
C VAL A 81 -2.12 -6.61 -1.28
N SER A 82 -1.63 -5.38 -1.13
CA SER A 82 -0.31 -5.00 -1.63
C SER A 82 0.76 -5.48 -0.65
N TYR A 83 1.82 -6.11 -1.09
CA TYR A 83 2.90 -6.64 -0.25
C TYR A 83 2.46 -7.67 0.81
N PRO A 84 1.99 -8.85 0.41
CA PRO A 84 1.57 -9.90 1.35
C PRO A 84 2.64 -10.31 2.36
N ALA A 85 3.92 -10.23 1.98
CA ALA A 85 5.05 -10.51 2.88
C ALA A 85 5.14 -9.56 4.09
N THR A 86 4.48 -8.41 4.06
CA THR A 86 4.40 -7.46 5.18
C THR A 86 3.11 -7.58 5.98
N GLY A 87 2.28 -8.60 5.73
CA GLY A 87 1.03 -8.86 6.42
C GLY A 87 -0.23 -8.36 5.71
N SER A 88 -0.09 -7.72 4.54
CA SER A 88 -1.25 -7.27 3.73
C SER A 88 -1.82 -8.43 2.90
N THR A 89 -2.43 -9.40 3.56
CA THR A 89 -2.88 -10.67 2.98
C THR A 89 -4.35 -10.67 2.55
N GLY A 90 -5.06 -9.56 2.75
CA GLY A 90 -6.49 -9.44 2.42
C GLY A 90 -7.42 -10.09 3.45
N ASP A 91 -6.93 -10.45 4.63
CA ASP A 91 -7.74 -11.06 5.69
C ASP A 91 -8.94 -10.19 6.09
N GLY A 92 -8.78 -8.85 6.03
CA GLY A 92 -9.87 -7.92 6.30
C GLY A 92 -11.04 -8.03 5.32
N TYR A 93 -10.75 -8.18 4.04
CA TYR A 93 -11.79 -8.39 3.03
C TYR A 93 -12.56 -9.70 3.29
N ARG A 94 -11.84 -10.76 3.64
CA ARG A 94 -12.44 -12.05 3.98
C ARG A 94 -13.35 -11.95 5.21
N MET A 95 -12.88 -11.30 6.26
CA MET A 95 -13.68 -11.10 7.49
C MET A 95 -14.89 -10.21 7.24
N ALA A 96 -14.76 -9.15 6.44
CA ALA A 96 -15.89 -8.30 6.08
C ALA A 96 -16.94 -9.07 5.24
N ALA A 97 -16.50 -9.89 4.27
CA ALA A 97 -17.42 -10.73 3.49
C ALA A 97 -18.18 -11.75 4.35
N GLN A 98 -17.54 -12.32 5.36
CA GLN A 98 -18.18 -13.24 6.31
C GLN A 98 -19.29 -12.57 7.12
N LEU A 99 -19.22 -11.26 7.31
CA LEU A 99 -20.25 -10.45 7.97
C LEU A 99 -21.31 -9.92 7.01
N GLY A 100 -21.30 -10.35 5.75
CA GLY A 100 -22.29 -9.96 4.75
C GLY A 100 -21.98 -8.65 4.00
N HIS A 101 -20.80 -8.06 4.17
CA HIS A 101 -20.42 -6.90 3.38
C HIS A 101 -20.06 -7.32 1.95
N GLU A 102 -20.53 -6.53 0.98
CA GLU A 102 -20.11 -6.68 -0.40
C GLU A 102 -18.65 -6.19 -0.55
N ILE A 103 -17.80 -7.02 -1.16
CA ILE A 103 -16.41 -6.70 -1.43
C ILE A 103 -16.25 -6.42 -2.91
N VAL A 104 -15.98 -5.16 -3.25
CA VAL A 104 -15.54 -4.81 -4.59
C VAL A 104 -14.13 -5.36 -4.78
N PRO A 105 -13.88 -6.23 -5.77
CA PRO A 105 -12.56 -6.82 -5.99
C PRO A 105 -11.47 -5.74 -6.13
N PRO A 106 -10.41 -5.77 -5.33
CA PRO A 106 -9.33 -4.80 -5.47
C PRO A 106 -8.53 -5.05 -6.76
N HIS A 107 -8.23 -3.99 -7.48
CA HIS A 107 -7.40 -4.01 -8.67
C HIS A 107 -6.09 -3.26 -8.42
N GLY A 108 -5.00 -3.70 -9.06
CA GLY A 108 -3.73 -2.99 -9.01
C GLY A 108 -3.87 -1.61 -9.65
N SER A 109 -3.51 -0.55 -8.90
CA SER A 109 -3.51 0.83 -9.39
C SER A 109 -2.11 1.31 -9.74
N LEU A 110 -1.13 0.96 -8.91
CA LEU A 110 0.29 1.19 -9.14
C LEU A 110 0.93 -0.18 -9.33
N VAL A 111 1.23 -0.51 -10.57
CA VAL A 111 1.80 -1.81 -10.93
C VAL A 111 3.05 -1.61 -11.77
N PRO A 112 4.01 -2.55 -11.68
CA PRO A 112 5.14 -2.58 -12.60
C PRO A 112 4.65 -2.76 -14.03
N LEU A 113 5.39 -2.16 -14.98
CA LEU A 113 5.23 -2.46 -16.39
C LEU A 113 6.05 -3.71 -16.70
N VAL A 114 5.40 -4.71 -17.27
CA VAL A 114 6.07 -5.93 -17.74
C VAL A 114 6.41 -5.76 -19.22
N SER A 115 7.65 -6.06 -19.58
CA SER A 115 8.12 -6.00 -20.96
C SER A 115 8.89 -7.29 -21.28
N GLU A 116 8.64 -7.82 -22.46
CA GLU A 116 9.42 -8.95 -23.03
C GLU A 116 10.71 -8.48 -23.71
N ASP A 117 10.92 -7.17 -23.83
CA ASP A 117 12.10 -6.59 -24.46
C ASP A 117 13.35 -6.87 -23.63
N GLU A 118 14.36 -7.46 -24.26
CA GLU A 118 15.64 -7.77 -23.65
C GLU A 118 16.38 -6.51 -23.15
N ALA A 119 16.11 -5.35 -23.74
CA ALA A 119 16.69 -4.07 -23.29
C ALA A 119 16.37 -3.78 -21.82
N CYS A 120 15.16 -4.12 -21.33
CA CYS A 120 14.81 -3.94 -19.93
C CYS A 120 15.69 -4.78 -19.01
N ARG A 121 16.00 -6.01 -19.39
CA ARG A 121 16.88 -6.91 -18.62
C ARG A 121 18.32 -6.42 -18.60
N GLN A 122 18.81 -5.96 -19.75
CA GLN A 122 20.17 -5.40 -19.86
C GLN A 122 20.34 -4.12 -19.03
N MET A 123 19.27 -3.33 -18.88
CA MET A 123 19.25 -2.12 -18.06
C MET A 123 18.85 -2.38 -16.61
N GLN A 124 18.71 -3.62 -16.17
CA GLN A 124 18.32 -3.93 -14.79
C GLN A 124 19.15 -3.16 -13.75
N GLY A 125 18.47 -2.49 -12.83
CA GLY A 125 19.09 -1.67 -11.79
C GLY A 125 19.37 -0.23 -12.20
N LEU A 126 19.22 0.13 -13.49
CA LEU A 126 19.34 1.52 -13.93
C LEU A 126 18.14 2.34 -13.42
N ALA A 127 18.44 3.32 -12.57
CA ALA A 127 17.45 4.27 -12.07
C ALA A 127 17.59 5.59 -12.84
N LEU A 128 16.53 5.98 -13.51
CA LEU A 128 16.43 7.25 -14.21
C LEU A 128 15.70 8.28 -13.34
N LYS A 129 16.26 9.46 -13.23
CA LYS A 129 15.68 10.60 -12.51
C LYS A 129 15.29 11.69 -13.51
N ASN A 130 14.16 12.36 -13.21
CA ASN A 130 13.70 13.49 -14.04
C ASN A 130 13.47 13.11 -15.51
N VAL A 131 12.81 12.00 -15.74
CA VAL A 131 12.44 11.53 -17.09
C VAL A 131 10.95 11.75 -17.34
N GLU A 132 10.58 11.98 -18.58
CA GLU A 132 9.20 11.94 -19.05
C GLU A 132 8.91 10.57 -19.64
N LEU A 133 7.96 9.86 -19.07
CA LEU A 133 7.43 8.63 -19.61
C LEU A 133 6.24 8.96 -20.52
N THR A 134 6.30 8.52 -21.76
CA THR A 134 5.18 8.66 -22.70
C THR A 134 4.66 7.28 -23.11
N VAL A 135 3.38 7.04 -22.89
CA VAL A 135 2.70 5.82 -23.35
C VAL A 135 2.04 6.10 -24.69
N LEU A 136 2.36 5.28 -25.69
CA LEU A 136 1.81 5.38 -27.04
C LEU A 136 0.79 4.27 -27.29
N ASN A 137 -0.28 4.56 -28.02
CA ASN A 137 -1.18 3.53 -28.53
C ASN A 137 -0.55 2.83 -29.76
N ARG A 138 -1.22 1.78 -30.26
CA ARG A 138 -0.77 1.02 -31.45
C ARG A 138 -0.59 1.87 -32.72
N LYS A 139 -1.16 3.07 -32.78
CA LYS A 139 -1.05 4.02 -33.90
C LYS A 139 0.08 5.04 -33.68
N GLY A 140 0.91 4.89 -32.64
CA GLY A 140 1.97 5.83 -32.29
C GLY A 140 1.49 7.14 -31.66
N LYS A 141 0.22 7.28 -31.32
CA LYS A 141 -0.30 8.49 -30.65
C LYS A 141 -0.10 8.39 -29.14
N ALA A 142 0.44 9.44 -28.54
CA ALA A 142 0.55 9.55 -27.08
C ALA A 142 -0.83 9.56 -26.43
N ILE A 143 -1.03 8.66 -25.47
CA ILE A 143 -2.28 8.53 -24.68
C ILE A 143 -2.07 8.89 -23.22
N PHE A 144 -0.81 8.88 -22.76
CA PHE A 144 -0.44 9.24 -21.39
C PHE A 144 0.97 9.80 -21.37
N ARG A 145 1.23 10.77 -20.49
CA ARG A 145 2.55 11.31 -20.21
C ARG A 145 2.68 11.57 -18.72
N GLU A 146 3.80 11.19 -18.15
CA GLU A 146 4.12 11.42 -16.74
C GLU A 146 5.60 11.76 -16.60
N PHE A 147 5.88 12.74 -15.75
CA PHE A 147 7.25 13.12 -15.44
C PHE A 147 7.63 12.61 -14.05
N GLY A 148 8.72 11.84 -13.96
CA GLY A 148 9.09 11.23 -12.70
C GLY A 148 10.40 10.50 -12.70
N GLU A 149 10.48 9.48 -11.88
CA GLU A 149 11.62 8.57 -11.77
C GLU A 149 11.20 7.18 -12.24
N MET A 150 12.11 6.47 -12.90
CA MET A 150 11.89 5.13 -13.42
C MET A 150 13.06 4.22 -13.08
N LEU A 151 12.77 2.98 -12.71
CA LEU A 151 13.77 1.95 -12.47
C LEU A 151 13.51 0.77 -13.41
N PHE A 152 14.54 0.36 -14.13
CA PHE A 152 14.49 -0.89 -14.90
C PHE A 152 14.71 -2.10 -14.01
N THR A 153 13.91 -3.15 -14.24
CA THR A 153 13.96 -4.43 -13.54
C THR A 153 14.15 -5.56 -14.55
N HIS A 154 14.44 -6.76 -14.07
CA HIS A 154 14.59 -7.94 -14.93
C HIS A 154 13.31 -8.33 -15.70
N PHE A 155 12.16 -7.78 -15.35
CA PHE A 155 10.87 -8.07 -15.99
C PHE A 155 10.24 -6.86 -16.67
N GLY A 156 10.88 -5.68 -16.64
CA GLY A 156 10.32 -4.47 -17.23
C GLY A 156 10.75 -3.20 -16.52
N ALA A 157 9.83 -2.32 -16.18
CA ALA A 157 10.10 -1.05 -15.53
C ALA A 157 9.12 -0.73 -14.40
N VAL A 158 9.62 -0.06 -13.37
CA VAL A 158 8.82 0.45 -12.25
C VAL A 158 9.01 1.96 -12.17
N SER A 159 7.92 2.70 -12.06
CA SER A 159 7.98 4.13 -11.77
C SER A 159 7.68 4.38 -10.30
N TYR A 160 8.47 5.21 -9.65
CA TYR A 160 8.22 5.67 -8.28
C TYR A 160 7.15 6.76 -8.21
N THR A 161 6.74 7.33 -9.33
CA THR A 161 5.64 8.29 -9.45
C THR A 161 4.54 7.68 -10.31
N HIS A 162 3.50 7.25 -9.67
CA HIS A 162 2.13 6.93 -10.14
C HIS A 162 1.95 6.62 -11.63
N LEU A 163 2.46 5.48 -12.11
CA LEU A 163 1.92 4.88 -13.31
C LEU A 163 0.52 4.36 -12.98
N ARG A 164 -0.50 5.13 -13.29
CA ARG A 164 -1.87 4.65 -13.25
C ARG A 164 -2.04 3.62 -14.35
N ALA A 165 -2.34 2.38 -13.99
CA ALA A 165 -2.79 1.38 -14.93
C ALA A 165 -4.14 1.84 -15.52
N HIS A 166 -4.12 2.44 -16.71
CA HIS A 166 -5.32 2.54 -17.52
C HIS A 166 -5.49 1.22 -18.28
N GLU A 167 -6.69 0.65 -18.23
CA GLU A 167 -7.07 -0.60 -18.87
C GLU A 167 -7.01 -0.52 -20.41
N THR A 168 -5.86 -0.25 -20.98
CA THR A 168 -5.67 -0.29 -22.42
C THR A 168 -4.33 -0.92 -22.74
N LEU A 169 -4.34 -1.94 -23.60
CA LEU A 169 -3.17 -2.54 -24.22
C LEU A 169 -2.32 -1.43 -24.87
N ALA A 170 -1.32 -0.94 -24.13
CA ALA A 170 -0.43 0.12 -24.57
C ALA A 170 0.98 -0.44 -24.76
N THR A 171 1.61 -0.05 -25.83
CA THR A 171 3.02 -0.33 -26.10
C THR A 171 3.85 0.77 -25.42
N LEU A 172 4.79 0.37 -24.57
CA LEU A 172 5.75 1.28 -23.98
C LEU A 172 6.84 1.59 -24.99
N VAL A 173 7.16 2.87 -25.20
CA VAL A 173 8.33 3.33 -25.94
C VAL A 173 9.10 4.26 -25.01
N CYS A 174 10.33 3.89 -24.72
CA CYS A 174 11.27 4.72 -23.97
C CYS A 174 12.02 5.64 -24.91
#